data_7e0523ee4fe205bb2dab9106184ae2d2
#
_entry.id   7e0523ee4fe205bb2dab9106184ae2d2
#
_cell.length_a   1.000
_cell.length_b   1.000
_cell.length_c   1.000
_cell.angle_alpha   90.00
_cell.angle_beta   90.00
_cell.angle_gamma   90.00
#
_symmetry.space_group_name_H-M   'P 1'
#
loop_
_entity.id
_entity.type
_entity.pdbx_description
1 polymer ?
#
loop_
_entity_poly.entity_id
_entity_poly.type
_entity_poly.pdbx_seq_one_letter_code
_entity_poly.pdbx_strand_id
1 'polypeptide(L)'
;GNRVQIYMDGYALNAPDGSFSINDIPLQFIDRVEIYKGIVPPEFGGDGLGSAVNVVTIDAEHGYYDLSYSYQSYGVHNPTACISHYFDKANMAFTFFAGGTFARNDYTITSPYVNDLKIKRDHDRLKMGEFGATLKFPDHYFDKAELEFVGYYSYKETQGIQTNIRHARTKIWTVGVNPKLEKKHFLFRKLDLKFNGMVTYTHTALIDTSSFLYDFYGGRVPNTYGGEVG
;
A
#
# COMPACT_ATOMS: atom_id res chain seq x y z
N GLY A 1 16.07 -9.72 -8.28
CA GLY A 1 15.98 -8.35 -7.84
C GLY A 1 15.17 -7.52 -8.81
N ASN A 2 14.20 -6.78 -8.31
CA ASN A 2 13.37 -5.91 -9.13
C ASN A 2 14.24 -4.82 -9.76
N ARG A 3 14.35 -4.85 -11.10
CA ARG A 3 15.10 -3.86 -11.87
C ARG A 3 14.33 -2.54 -12.09
N VAL A 4 13.07 -2.50 -11.67
CA VAL A 4 12.20 -1.32 -11.80
C VAL A 4 11.86 -0.85 -10.38
N GLN A 5 12.17 0.39 -10.08
CA GLN A 5 11.75 1.04 -8.84
C GLN A 5 10.42 1.77 -9.05
N ILE A 6 9.57 1.71 -8.04
CA ILE A 6 8.28 2.39 -8.03
C ILE A 6 8.38 3.56 -7.07
N TYR A 7 7.93 4.71 -7.54
CA TYR A 7 7.86 5.97 -6.79
C TYR A 7 6.43 6.48 -6.78
N MET A 8 6.07 7.21 -5.77
CA MET A 8 4.86 8.03 -5.70
C MET A 8 5.27 9.45 -5.30
N ASP A 9 4.95 10.41 -6.16
CA ASP A 9 5.37 11.82 -6.02
C ASP A 9 6.88 12.00 -5.75
N GLY A 10 7.70 11.12 -6.32
CA GLY A 10 9.15 11.09 -6.13
C GLY A 10 9.65 10.34 -4.89
N TYR A 11 8.78 9.77 -4.07
CA TYR A 11 9.16 8.91 -2.94
C TYR A 11 9.21 7.45 -3.35
N ALA A 12 10.26 6.74 -3.00
CA ALA A 12 10.38 5.31 -3.26
C ALA A 12 9.35 4.52 -2.43
N LEU A 13 8.51 3.76 -3.12
CA LEU A 13 7.48 2.91 -2.50
C LEU A 13 7.92 1.46 -2.32
N ASN A 14 9.15 1.15 -2.67
CA ASN A 14 9.65 -0.21 -2.52
C ASN A 14 9.78 -0.53 -1.03
N ALA A 15 8.84 -1.28 -0.49
CA ALA A 15 9.04 -1.90 0.81
C ALA A 15 10.28 -2.81 0.74
N PRO A 16 11.11 -2.88 1.79
CA PRO A 16 12.32 -3.71 1.80
C PRO A 16 12.05 -5.19 1.52
N ASP A 17 10.83 -5.65 1.78
CA ASP A 17 10.35 -7.02 1.54
C ASP A 17 9.74 -7.22 0.15
N GLY A 18 9.68 -6.17 -0.70
CA GLY A 18 9.08 -6.23 -2.03
C GLY A 18 7.56 -6.40 -2.04
N SER A 19 6.89 -6.18 -0.91
CA SER A 19 5.45 -6.43 -0.75
C SER A 19 4.56 -5.39 -1.43
N PHE A 20 5.09 -4.23 -1.79
CA PHE A 20 4.33 -3.17 -2.45
C PHE A 20 4.25 -3.37 -3.96
N SER A 21 3.04 -3.31 -4.51
CA SER A 21 2.77 -3.38 -5.94
C SER A 21 2.13 -2.08 -6.44
N ILE A 22 2.40 -1.69 -7.68
CA ILE A 22 1.68 -0.59 -8.33
C ILE A 22 0.16 -0.83 -8.38
N ASN A 23 -0.27 -2.08 -8.33
CA ASN A 23 -1.69 -2.46 -8.28
C ASN A 23 -2.36 -2.13 -6.94
N ASP A 24 -1.57 -1.82 -5.91
CA ASP A 24 -2.08 -1.42 -4.61
C ASP A 24 -2.42 0.08 -4.55
N ILE A 25 -2.06 0.84 -5.59
CA ILE A 25 -2.39 2.26 -5.71
C ILE A 25 -3.76 2.39 -6.37
N PRO A 26 -4.77 2.94 -5.69
CA PRO A 26 -6.08 3.17 -6.29
C PRO A 26 -5.99 4.16 -7.46
N LEU A 27 -6.60 3.79 -8.60
CA LEU A 27 -6.54 4.59 -9.83
C LEU A 27 -7.09 6.01 -9.65
N GLN A 28 -8.01 6.20 -8.71
CA GLN A 28 -8.65 7.49 -8.40
C GLN A 28 -7.68 8.54 -7.85
N PHE A 29 -6.48 8.12 -7.41
CA PHE A 29 -5.46 9.03 -6.88
C PHE A 29 -4.39 9.38 -7.91
N ILE A 30 -4.43 8.72 -9.06
CA ILE A 30 -3.39 8.85 -10.07
C ILE A 30 -3.80 9.96 -11.05
N ASP A 31 -2.98 11.02 -11.12
CA ASP A 31 -3.04 12.00 -12.20
C ASP A 31 -2.39 11.43 -13.46
N ARG A 32 -1.14 10.97 -13.31
CA ARG A 32 -0.37 10.38 -14.41
C ARG A 32 0.69 9.41 -13.90
N VAL A 33 1.19 8.59 -14.83
CA VAL A 33 2.30 7.67 -14.59
C VAL A 33 3.47 8.08 -15.48
N GLU A 34 4.61 8.36 -14.87
CA GLU A 34 5.86 8.71 -15.53
C GLU A 34 6.77 7.49 -15.56
N ILE A 35 7.27 7.15 -16.75
CA ILE A 35 8.14 5.98 -16.92
C ILE A 35 9.52 6.46 -17.37
N TYR A 36 10.52 6.21 -16.53
CA TYR A 36 11.92 6.54 -16.79
C TYR A 36 12.66 5.28 -17.21
N LYS A 37 13.22 5.30 -18.44
CA LYS A 37 13.99 4.18 -19.00
C LYS A 37 15.46 4.55 -19.07
N GLY A 38 16.28 3.84 -18.29
CA GLY A 38 17.74 3.99 -18.31
C GLY A 38 18.30 5.06 -17.40
N ILE A 39 17.75 6.26 -17.36
CA ILE A 39 18.18 7.36 -16.49
C ILE A 39 17.02 7.76 -15.58
N VAL A 40 17.20 7.56 -14.29
CA VAL A 40 16.26 7.99 -13.25
C VAL A 40 16.68 9.37 -12.76
N PRO A 41 15.74 10.33 -12.61
CA PRO A 41 16.07 11.65 -12.07
C PRO A 41 16.79 11.57 -10.71
N PRO A 42 17.90 12.30 -10.51
CA PRO A 42 18.67 12.24 -9.26
C PRO A 42 17.87 12.60 -8.01
N GLU A 43 16.82 13.41 -8.18
CA GLU A 43 15.92 13.82 -7.10
C GLU A 43 15.09 12.68 -6.50
N PHE A 44 14.92 11.57 -7.22
CA PHE A 44 14.19 10.43 -6.70
C PHE A 44 15.04 9.60 -5.72
N GLY A 45 16.36 9.76 -5.76
CA GLY A 45 17.25 8.95 -4.95
C GLY A 45 17.18 7.46 -5.28
N GLY A 46 17.93 6.65 -4.56
CA GLY A 46 17.85 5.20 -4.64
C GLY A 46 18.80 4.55 -5.65
N ASP A 47 18.89 3.21 -5.55
CA ASP A 47 19.85 2.37 -6.30
C ASP A 47 19.28 1.87 -7.64
N GLY A 48 18.40 2.64 -8.27
CA GLY A 48 17.72 2.27 -9.50
C GLY A 48 18.63 2.07 -10.69
N LEU A 49 19.09 0.84 -10.87
CA LEU A 49 19.98 0.43 -11.97
C LEU A 49 19.26 0.17 -13.29
N GLY A 50 18.27 0.97 -13.67
CA GLY A 50 17.78 0.73 -15.02
C GLY A 50 16.44 1.33 -15.40
N SER A 51 15.47 1.40 -14.52
CA SER A 51 14.15 1.96 -14.83
C SER A 51 13.41 2.37 -13.57
N ALA A 52 12.60 3.42 -13.68
CA ALA A 52 11.70 3.85 -12.61
C ALA A 52 10.31 4.12 -13.15
N VAL A 53 9.32 3.86 -12.32
CA VAL A 53 7.93 4.26 -12.54
C VAL A 53 7.55 5.21 -11.42
N ASN A 54 7.21 6.45 -11.75
CA ASN A 54 6.71 7.43 -10.79
C ASN A 54 5.21 7.61 -11.01
N VAL A 55 4.43 7.32 -10.00
CA VAL A 55 3.00 7.61 -9.97
C VAL A 55 2.83 9.00 -9.39
N VAL A 56 2.30 9.91 -10.18
CA VAL A 56 2.00 11.28 -9.73
C VAL A 56 0.56 11.31 -9.26
N THR A 57 0.35 11.73 -8.02
CA THR A 57 -0.98 11.85 -7.45
C THR A 57 -1.68 13.12 -7.92
N ILE A 58 -3.01 13.13 -7.85
CA ILE A 58 -3.83 14.28 -8.23
C ILE A 58 -3.44 15.47 -7.36
N ASP A 59 -3.01 16.55 -8.00
CA ASP A 59 -2.77 17.84 -7.37
C ASP A 59 -3.90 18.79 -7.77
N ALA A 60 -4.94 18.84 -6.96
CA ALA A 60 -6.09 19.67 -7.27
C ALA A 60 -5.86 21.10 -6.76
N GLU A 61 -5.39 21.98 -7.63
CA GLU A 61 -5.44 23.43 -7.39
C GLU A 61 -6.88 23.95 -7.21
N HIS A 62 -7.85 23.20 -7.73
CA HIS A 62 -9.29 23.53 -7.67
C HIS A 62 -10.00 22.38 -6.98
N GLY A 63 -10.58 22.52 -5.86
CA GLY A 63 -11.25 21.50 -5.05
C GLY A 63 -11.72 20.25 -5.80
N TYR A 64 -11.26 19.09 -5.37
CA TYR A 64 -11.57 17.79 -5.95
C TYR A 64 -12.24 16.89 -4.92
N TYR A 65 -13.34 16.25 -5.31
CA TYR A 65 -14.07 15.31 -4.47
C TYR A 65 -14.42 14.08 -5.30
N ASP A 66 -13.97 12.94 -4.88
CA ASP A 66 -14.33 11.65 -5.46
C ASP A 66 -14.79 10.70 -4.35
N LEU A 67 -15.89 10.03 -4.58
CA LEU A 67 -16.38 8.95 -3.75
C LEU A 67 -16.78 7.81 -4.65
N SER A 68 -16.11 6.70 -4.55
CA SER A 68 -16.44 5.54 -5.34
C SER A 68 -16.61 4.27 -4.51
N TYR A 69 -17.37 3.34 -5.07
CA TYR A 69 -17.61 2.04 -4.48
C TYR A 69 -17.76 1.01 -5.59
N SER A 70 -17.02 -0.08 -5.49
CA SER A 70 -17.18 -1.22 -6.37
C SER A 70 -17.51 -2.49 -5.61
N TYR A 71 -18.35 -3.31 -6.21
CA TYR A 71 -18.68 -4.65 -5.74
C TYR A 71 -18.28 -5.66 -6.80
N GLN A 72 -17.61 -6.72 -6.37
CA GLN A 72 -17.15 -7.78 -7.24
C GLN A 72 -17.61 -9.15 -6.72
N SER A 73 -17.50 -10.18 -7.55
CA SER A 73 -17.84 -11.56 -7.19
C SER A 73 -17.15 -11.98 -5.89
N TYR A 74 -17.76 -12.93 -5.20
CA TYR A 74 -17.27 -13.52 -3.94
C TYR A 74 -17.26 -12.55 -2.74
N GLY A 75 -18.14 -11.54 -2.76
CA GLY A 75 -18.30 -10.59 -1.67
C GLY A 75 -17.11 -9.65 -1.50
N VAL A 76 -16.55 -9.18 -2.62
CA VAL A 76 -15.49 -8.16 -2.61
C VAL A 76 -16.10 -6.78 -2.71
N HIS A 77 -15.76 -5.91 -1.77
CA HIS A 77 -16.20 -4.53 -1.64
C HIS A 77 -15.00 -3.60 -1.61
N ASN A 78 -14.98 -2.59 -2.47
CA ASN A 78 -13.90 -1.61 -2.54
C ASN A 78 -14.45 -0.18 -2.46
N PRO A 79 -14.65 0.39 -1.28
CA PRO A 79 -14.92 1.81 -1.11
C PRO A 79 -13.63 2.62 -1.27
N THR A 80 -13.72 3.78 -1.92
CA THR A 80 -12.65 4.78 -1.97
C THR A 80 -13.20 6.18 -1.84
N ALA A 81 -12.43 7.08 -1.25
CA ALA A 81 -12.74 8.50 -1.15
C ALA A 81 -11.47 9.32 -1.35
N CYS A 82 -11.57 10.40 -2.12
CA CYS A 82 -10.52 11.39 -2.25
C CYS A 82 -11.13 12.79 -2.11
N ILE A 83 -10.49 13.62 -1.32
CA ILE A 83 -10.88 15.01 -1.10
C ILE A 83 -9.63 15.86 -1.23
N SER A 84 -9.64 16.86 -2.09
CA SER A 84 -8.59 17.85 -2.18
C SER A 84 -9.20 19.26 -2.17
N HIS A 85 -8.59 20.16 -1.42
CA HIS A 85 -9.06 21.53 -1.28
C HIS A 85 -7.90 22.49 -1.11
N TYR A 86 -7.96 23.61 -1.82
CA TYR A 86 -7.01 24.71 -1.68
C TYR A 86 -7.60 25.83 -0.84
N PHE A 87 -6.88 26.24 0.19
CA PHE A 87 -7.25 27.31 1.11
C PHE A 87 -6.52 28.59 0.71
N ASP A 88 -7.13 29.44 -0.12
CA ASP A 88 -6.52 30.67 -0.64
C ASP A 88 -5.94 31.58 0.47
N LYS A 89 -6.69 31.78 1.56
CA LYS A 89 -6.26 32.64 2.67
C LYS A 89 -5.03 32.11 3.40
N ALA A 90 -4.86 30.80 3.46
CA ALA A 90 -3.75 30.15 4.13
C ALA A 90 -2.63 29.79 3.13
N ASN A 91 -2.83 30.00 1.85
CA ASN A 91 -1.95 29.54 0.78
C ASN A 91 -1.51 28.09 1.01
N MET A 92 -2.49 27.20 1.19
CA MET A 92 -2.27 25.81 1.58
C MET A 92 -3.21 24.87 0.82
N ALA A 93 -2.68 23.78 0.28
CA ALA A 93 -3.49 22.69 -0.24
C ALA A 93 -3.54 21.56 0.77
N PHE A 94 -4.70 20.97 0.90
CA PHE A 94 -4.94 19.74 1.68
C PHE A 94 -5.54 18.68 0.77
N THR A 95 -4.93 17.50 0.74
CA THR A 95 -5.47 16.33 0.06
C THR A 95 -5.59 15.20 1.07
N PHE A 96 -6.73 14.55 1.09
CA PHE A 96 -6.98 13.34 1.87
C PHE A 96 -7.51 12.26 0.96
N PHE A 97 -6.99 11.06 1.11
CA PHE A 97 -7.56 9.88 0.49
C PHE A 97 -7.75 8.75 1.51
N ALA A 98 -8.72 7.92 1.27
CA ALA A 98 -8.91 6.67 1.99
C ALA A 98 -9.48 5.63 1.03
N GLY A 99 -9.02 4.41 1.18
CA GLY A 99 -9.49 3.28 0.39
C GLY A 99 -9.54 2.00 1.23
N GLY A 100 -10.26 1.01 0.73
CA GLY A 100 -10.28 -0.27 1.40
C GLY A 100 -10.78 -1.40 0.51
N THR A 101 -10.35 -2.61 0.86
CA THR A 101 -10.84 -3.85 0.26
C THR A 101 -11.34 -4.77 1.35
N PHE A 102 -12.60 -5.18 1.25
CA PHE A 102 -13.20 -6.17 2.12
C PHE A 102 -13.66 -7.32 1.25
N ALA A 103 -13.05 -8.50 1.42
CA ALA A 103 -13.33 -9.66 0.61
C ALA A 103 -13.65 -10.88 1.48
N ARG A 104 -14.69 -11.63 1.12
CA ARG A 104 -15.00 -12.93 1.73
C ARG A 104 -14.20 -14.05 1.10
N ASN A 105 -14.04 -13.99 -0.22
CA ASN A 105 -13.37 -15.01 -1.04
C ASN A 105 -13.94 -16.44 -0.86
N ASP A 106 -15.24 -16.57 -0.65
CA ASP A 106 -15.93 -17.78 -0.26
C ASP A 106 -16.34 -18.68 -1.44
N TYR A 107 -15.45 -18.87 -2.39
CA TYR A 107 -15.68 -19.75 -3.54
C TYR A 107 -15.05 -21.12 -3.36
N THR A 108 -15.39 -22.05 -4.26
CA THR A 108 -14.86 -23.42 -4.27
C THR A 108 -13.73 -23.55 -5.26
N ILE A 109 -12.63 -24.15 -4.84
CA ILE A 109 -11.50 -24.52 -5.69
C ILE A 109 -11.34 -26.04 -5.74
N THR A 110 -10.67 -26.55 -6.77
CA THR A 110 -10.22 -27.93 -6.82
C THR A 110 -8.76 -27.98 -6.38
N SER A 111 -8.47 -28.77 -5.34
CA SER A 111 -7.10 -28.92 -4.86
C SER A 111 -6.28 -29.76 -5.84
N PRO A 112 -5.14 -29.28 -6.33
CA PRO A 112 -4.23 -30.10 -7.13
C PRO A 112 -3.42 -31.09 -6.28
N TYR A 113 -3.51 -31.00 -4.95
CA TYR A 113 -2.70 -31.79 -4.01
C TYR A 113 -3.47 -32.93 -3.33
N VAL A 114 -4.79 -32.89 -3.33
CA VAL A 114 -5.64 -33.79 -2.59
C VAL A 114 -6.69 -34.38 -3.54
N ASN A 115 -6.29 -35.34 -4.38
CA ASN A 115 -7.15 -36.14 -5.25
C ASN A 115 -8.29 -35.34 -5.92
N ASP A 116 -8.01 -34.18 -6.47
CA ASP A 116 -8.97 -33.23 -7.06
C ASP A 116 -10.16 -32.88 -6.15
N LEU A 117 -9.95 -32.92 -4.83
CA LEU A 117 -10.96 -32.56 -3.83
C LEU A 117 -11.45 -31.12 -4.03
N LYS A 118 -12.77 -30.94 -4.07
CA LYS A 118 -13.39 -29.64 -4.06
C LYS A 118 -13.36 -29.07 -2.65
N ILE A 119 -12.62 -27.97 -2.49
CA ILE A 119 -12.43 -27.29 -1.22
C ILE A 119 -13.16 -25.96 -1.25
N LYS A 120 -14.03 -25.71 -0.27
CA LYS A 120 -14.61 -24.40 -0.05
C LYS A 120 -13.58 -23.51 0.66
N ARG A 121 -13.33 -22.31 0.10
CA ARG A 121 -12.49 -21.30 0.73
C ARG A 121 -13.30 -20.60 1.81
N ASP A 122 -13.19 -21.03 3.05
CA ASP A 122 -13.92 -20.52 4.20
C ASP A 122 -13.01 -19.77 5.20
N HIS A 123 -11.69 -19.82 4.96
CA HIS A 123 -10.66 -19.13 5.75
C HIS A 123 -9.73 -18.29 4.86
N ASP A 124 -10.34 -17.37 4.10
CA ASP A 124 -9.63 -16.53 3.12
C ASP A 124 -10.12 -15.07 3.12
N ARG A 125 -10.66 -14.61 4.23
CA ARG A 125 -11.12 -13.21 4.32
C ARG A 125 -9.95 -12.26 4.25
N LEU A 126 -10.16 -11.17 3.49
CA LEU A 126 -9.28 -10.02 3.43
C LEU A 126 -10.02 -8.78 3.94
N LYS A 127 -9.38 -8.05 4.83
CA LYS A 127 -9.76 -6.69 5.23
C LYS A 127 -8.53 -5.83 5.10
N MET A 128 -8.54 -4.91 4.16
CA MET A 128 -7.45 -4.00 3.89
C MET A 128 -7.99 -2.58 3.88
N GLY A 129 -7.24 -1.66 4.42
CA GLY A 129 -7.55 -0.24 4.38
C GLY A 129 -6.26 0.57 4.31
N GLU A 130 -6.34 1.67 3.58
CA GLU A 130 -5.26 2.62 3.41
C GLU A 130 -5.79 4.04 3.49
N PHE A 131 -4.97 4.95 3.96
CA PHE A 131 -5.26 6.37 3.91
C PHE A 131 -3.99 7.19 3.76
N GLY A 132 -4.13 8.36 3.18
CA GLY A 132 -3.10 9.37 3.11
C GLY A 132 -3.69 10.76 3.33
N ALA A 133 -2.90 11.63 3.92
CA ALA A 133 -3.24 13.04 4.09
C ALA A 133 -2.00 13.88 3.77
N THR A 134 -2.12 14.78 2.80
CA THR A 134 -1.03 15.64 2.33
C THR A 134 -1.37 17.10 2.60
N LEU A 135 -0.45 17.80 3.23
CA LEU A 135 -0.47 19.25 3.40
C LEU A 135 0.63 19.83 2.52
N LYS A 136 0.28 20.75 1.62
CA LYS A 136 1.22 21.49 0.76
C LYS A 136 1.15 22.97 1.09
N PHE A 137 2.29 23.57 1.26
CA PHE A 137 2.47 25.00 1.57
C PHE A 137 3.38 25.61 0.49
N PRO A 138 2.81 26.08 -0.64
CA PRO A 138 3.58 26.78 -1.66
C PRO A 138 3.94 28.19 -1.20
N ASP A 139 5.11 28.67 -1.62
CA ASP A 139 5.54 30.05 -1.50
C ASP A 139 5.43 30.68 -0.09
N HIS A 140 5.74 29.89 0.96
CA HIS A 140 5.98 30.41 2.31
C HIS A 140 7.49 30.71 2.51
N TYR A 141 8.07 30.32 3.66
CA TYR A 141 9.52 30.42 3.85
C TYR A 141 10.27 29.51 2.86
N PHE A 142 9.77 28.31 2.63
CA PHE A 142 10.22 27.43 1.55
C PHE A 142 9.42 27.74 0.29
N ASP A 143 10.04 27.57 -0.89
CA ASP A 143 9.32 27.68 -2.16
C ASP A 143 8.31 26.55 -2.32
N LYS A 144 8.61 25.39 -1.72
CA LYS A 144 7.69 24.28 -1.55
C LYS A 144 7.93 23.60 -0.21
N ALA A 145 6.90 23.42 0.57
CA ALA A 145 6.89 22.57 1.74
C ALA A 145 5.70 21.60 1.66
N GLU A 146 5.96 20.33 1.87
CA GLU A 146 4.94 19.30 1.80
C GLU A 146 5.14 18.33 2.96
N LEU A 147 4.03 17.93 3.60
CA LEU A 147 4.00 16.96 4.66
C LEU A 147 2.90 15.94 4.35
N GLU A 148 3.31 14.72 4.12
CA GLU A 148 2.40 13.61 3.85
C GLU A 148 2.36 12.64 5.03
N PHE A 149 1.17 12.23 5.41
CA PHE A 149 0.91 11.16 6.37
C PHE A 149 0.29 9.98 5.63
N VAL A 150 0.78 8.79 5.88
CA VAL A 150 0.27 7.56 5.28
C VAL A 150 -0.04 6.53 6.32
N GLY A 151 -1.07 5.73 6.08
CA GLY A 151 -1.44 4.62 6.91
C GLY A 151 -1.98 3.46 6.10
N TYR A 152 -1.65 2.26 6.54
CA TYR A 152 -2.07 1.01 5.92
C TYR A 152 -2.43 -0.01 6.99
N TYR A 153 -3.49 -0.76 6.77
CA TYR A 153 -3.89 -1.89 7.60
C TYR A 153 -4.30 -3.07 6.71
N SER A 154 -3.83 -4.26 7.06
CA SER A 154 -4.24 -5.50 6.41
C SER A 154 -4.49 -6.60 7.45
N TYR A 155 -5.60 -7.28 7.31
CA TYR A 155 -5.93 -8.52 7.98
C TYR A 155 -6.27 -9.55 6.91
N LYS A 156 -5.51 -10.62 6.84
CA LYS A 156 -5.70 -11.69 5.86
C LYS A 156 -5.70 -13.04 6.55
N GLU A 157 -6.76 -13.80 6.37
CA GLU A 157 -6.82 -15.22 6.71
C GLU A 157 -6.01 -16.03 5.70
N THR A 158 -5.43 -17.12 6.13
CA THR A 158 -4.59 -17.98 5.28
C THR A 158 -5.38 -19.20 4.87
N GLN A 159 -5.76 -19.28 3.59
CA GLN A 159 -6.46 -20.45 3.05
C GLN A 159 -5.46 -21.54 2.70
N GLY A 160 -5.65 -22.72 3.29
CA GLY A 160 -4.93 -23.92 2.91
C GLY A 160 -5.45 -24.53 1.61
N ILE A 161 -4.55 -25.12 0.83
CA ILE A 161 -4.87 -25.89 -0.40
C ILE A 161 -4.36 -27.32 -0.35
N GLN A 162 -3.39 -27.59 0.51
CA GLN A 162 -2.83 -28.93 0.79
C GLN A 162 -3.32 -29.45 2.13
N THR A 163 -3.38 -28.59 3.12
CA THR A 163 -3.91 -28.82 4.47
C THR A 163 -5.04 -27.84 4.74
N ASN A 164 -5.94 -28.20 5.66
CA ASN A 164 -7.06 -27.36 6.04
C ASN A 164 -6.62 -26.34 7.12
N ILE A 165 -6.22 -25.14 6.71
CA ILE A 165 -5.85 -24.07 7.64
C ILE A 165 -7.12 -23.39 8.17
N ARG A 166 -7.25 -23.25 9.49
CA ARG A 166 -8.46 -22.74 10.16
C ARG A 166 -8.21 -21.55 11.10
N HIS A 167 -6.97 -21.36 11.55
CA HIS A 167 -6.65 -20.39 12.59
C HIS A 167 -5.59 -19.38 12.15
N ALA A 168 -4.76 -19.74 11.16
CA ALA A 168 -3.65 -18.91 10.73
C ALA A 168 -4.13 -17.65 9.99
N ARG A 169 -3.60 -16.50 10.39
CA ARG A 169 -3.91 -15.20 9.78
C ARG A 169 -2.73 -14.24 9.92
N THR A 170 -2.62 -13.32 9.01
CA THR A 170 -1.62 -12.24 9.05
C THR A 170 -2.29 -10.91 9.35
N LYS A 171 -1.67 -10.11 10.20
CA LYS A 171 -2.03 -8.71 10.46
C LYS A 171 -0.83 -7.83 10.16
N ILE A 172 -1.05 -6.76 9.41
CA ILE A 172 -0.04 -5.75 9.11
C ILE A 172 -0.67 -4.39 9.37
N TRP A 173 0.07 -3.51 9.99
CA TRP A 173 -0.26 -2.10 9.99
C TRP A 173 1.00 -1.25 9.84
N THR A 174 0.88 -0.18 9.10
CA THR A 174 1.96 0.75 8.79
C THR A 174 1.45 2.16 9.01
N VAL A 175 2.29 3.00 9.57
CA VAL A 175 2.10 4.45 9.58
C VAL A 175 3.39 5.12 9.15
N GLY A 176 3.27 6.24 8.45
CA GLY A 176 4.42 6.95 7.93
C GLY A 176 4.19 8.44 7.82
N VAL A 177 5.32 9.16 7.77
CA VAL A 177 5.38 10.61 7.55
C VAL A 177 6.48 10.90 6.54
N ASN A 178 6.15 11.67 5.52
CA ASN A 178 7.02 12.01 4.41
C ASN A 178 7.12 13.55 4.28
N PRO A 179 8.11 14.21 4.87
CA PRO A 179 8.37 15.62 4.66
C PRO A 179 9.15 15.87 3.35
N LYS A 180 8.77 16.92 2.62
CA LYS A 180 9.47 17.40 1.43
C LYS A 180 9.61 18.91 1.48
N LEU A 181 10.82 19.41 1.29
CA LEU A 181 11.13 20.81 1.34
C LEU A 181 11.99 21.21 0.13
N GLU A 182 11.65 22.31 -0.50
CA GLU A 182 12.44 22.90 -1.57
C GLU A 182 12.66 24.38 -1.28
N LYS A 183 13.90 24.84 -1.43
CA LYS A 183 14.27 26.24 -1.29
C LYS A 183 15.31 26.61 -2.33
N LYS A 184 14.94 27.46 -3.28
CA LYS A 184 15.86 28.07 -4.23
C LYS A 184 16.67 29.18 -3.53
N HIS A 185 17.91 29.32 -3.94
CA HIS A 185 18.80 30.36 -3.40
C HIS A 185 18.94 30.33 -1.88
N PHE A 186 19.03 29.12 -1.28
CA PHE A 186 18.96 28.89 0.17
C PHE A 186 19.97 29.74 1.00
N LEU A 187 21.24 29.73 0.66
CA LEU A 187 22.27 30.53 1.32
C LEU A 187 22.88 31.58 0.36
N PHE A 188 22.98 31.23 -0.92
CA PHE A 188 23.48 32.09 -1.97
C PHE A 188 22.82 31.80 -3.31
N ARG A 189 22.89 32.72 -4.27
CA ARG A 189 22.15 32.67 -5.54
C ARG A 189 22.30 31.37 -6.38
N LYS A 190 23.31 30.56 -6.09
CA LYS A 190 23.59 29.32 -6.86
C LYS A 190 23.35 28.05 -6.05
N LEU A 191 22.81 28.14 -4.84
CA LEU A 191 22.58 26.98 -3.99
C LEU A 191 21.08 26.76 -3.81
N ASP A 192 20.55 25.71 -4.35
CA ASP A 192 19.19 25.25 -4.12
C ASP A 192 19.21 24.11 -3.10
N LEU A 193 18.28 24.12 -2.16
CA LEU A 193 18.06 23.05 -1.18
C LEU A 193 16.85 22.25 -1.62
N LYS A 194 17.03 20.93 -1.71
CA LYS A 194 15.93 19.97 -1.80
C LYS A 194 16.10 18.91 -0.71
N PHE A 195 15.07 18.71 0.07
CA PHE A 195 15.02 17.70 1.12
C PHE A 195 13.80 16.84 0.95
N ASN A 196 13.99 15.52 0.85
CA ASN A 196 12.96 14.53 0.88
C ASN A 196 13.28 13.55 2.02
N GLY A 197 12.32 13.32 2.89
CA GLY A 197 12.45 12.38 4.00
C GLY A 197 11.28 11.41 4.02
N MET A 198 11.52 10.20 4.53
CA MET A 198 10.46 9.22 4.78
C MET A 198 10.77 8.50 6.09
N VAL A 199 9.79 8.47 6.98
CA VAL A 199 9.86 7.66 8.21
C VAL A 199 8.60 6.83 8.26
N THR A 200 8.77 5.50 8.29
CA THR A 200 7.65 4.56 8.40
C THR A 200 7.88 3.60 9.55
N TYR A 201 6.81 3.23 10.21
CA TYR A 201 6.78 2.14 11.16
C TYR A 201 5.78 1.09 10.69
N THR A 202 6.26 -0.15 10.55
CA THR A 202 5.43 -1.30 10.15
C THR A 202 5.48 -2.37 11.23
N HIS A 203 4.32 -2.85 11.61
CA HIS A 203 4.17 -4.02 12.47
C HIS A 203 3.51 -5.15 11.70
N THR A 204 4.17 -6.29 11.63
CA THR A 204 3.65 -7.51 11.00
C THR A 204 3.54 -8.62 12.05
N ALA A 205 2.39 -9.28 12.10
CA ALA A 205 2.15 -10.41 12.97
C ALA A 205 1.52 -11.57 12.19
N LEU A 206 2.19 -12.70 12.16
CA LEU A 206 1.58 -13.98 11.83
C LEU A 206 0.97 -14.55 13.11
N ILE A 207 -0.32 -14.79 13.09
CA ILE A 207 -1.07 -15.33 14.23
C ILE A 207 -1.56 -16.71 13.84
N ASP A 208 -1.00 -17.72 14.47
CA ASP A 208 -1.38 -19.11 14.32
C ASP A 208 -1.50 -19.72 15.71
N THR A 209 -2.72 -20.00 16.11
CA THR A 209 -3.04 -20.45 17.48
C THR A 209 -3.33 -21.94 17.56
N SER A 210 -3.17 -22.67 16.47
CA SER A 210 -3.41 -24.10 16.43
C SER A 210 -2.25 -24.92 17.00
N SER A 211 -2.57 -26.01 17.68
CA SER A 211 -1.60 -27.04 18.07
C SER A 211 -1.63 -28.24 17.14
N PHE A 212 -2.43 -28.20 16.08
CA PHE A 212 -2.65 -29.32 15.18
C PHE A 212 -2.61 -28.86 13.72
N LEU A 213 -2.16 -29.76 12.86
CA LEU A 213 -2.42 -29.71 11.43
C LEU A 213 -3.75 -30.43 11.15
N TYR A 214 -4.58 -29.88 10.29
CA TYR A 214 -5.86 -30.47 9.90
C TYR A 214 -5.81 -30.90 8.45
N ASP A 215 -6.42 -32.06 8.15
CA ASP A 215 -6.73 -32.44 6.79
C ASP A 215 -8.15 -31.97 6.40
N PHE A 216 -8.54 -32.21 5.16
CA PHE A 216 -9.88 -31.87 4.67
C PHE A 216 -10.94 -32.94 4.97
N TYR A 217 -10.56 -34.04 5.58
CA TYR A 217 -11.43 -35.20 5.91
C TYR A 217 -11.81 -35.22 7.40
N GLY A 218 -11.36 -34.25 8.18
CA GLY A 218 -11.62 -34.11 9.61
C GLY A 218 -10.55 -34.75 10.50
N GLY A 219 -9.50 -35.32 9.92
CA GLY A 219 -8.32 -35.77 10.66
C GLY A 219 -7.49 -34.63 11.20
N ARG A 220 -6.76 -34.87 12.27
CA ARG A 220 -5.82 -33.93 12.85
C ARG A 220 -4.58 -34.66 13.36
N VAL A 221 -3.43 -34.00 13.19
CA VAL A 221 -2.13 -34.49 13.69
C VAL A 221 -1.50 -33.39 14.53
N PRO A 222 -0.95 -33.72 15.73
CA PRO A 222 -0.20 -32.75 16.50
C PRO A 222 0.97 -32.19 15.69
N ASN A 223 1.11 -30.87 15.69
CA ASN A 223 2.25 -30.23 15.05
C ASN A 223 3.36 -29.99 16.08
N THR A 224 4.50 -30.64 15.90
CA THR A 224 5.65 -30.54 16.81
C THR A 224 6.24 -29.13 16.86
N TYR A 225 6.11 -28.39 15.80
CA TYR A 225 6.65 -27.02 15.68
C TYR A 225 5.62 -25.93 16.07
N GLY A 226 4.37 -26.34 16.37
CA GLY A 226 3.26 -25.43 16.64
C GLY A 226 2.73 -24.74 15.38
N GLY A 227 1.42 -24.45 15.39
CA GLY A 227 0.76 -23.77 14.28
C GLY A 227 0.33 -24.67 13.11
N GLU A 228 -0.41 -24.07 12.16
CA GLU A 228 -0.89 -24.69 10.93
C GLU A 228 -0.03 -24.37 9.71
N VAL A 229 0.79 -23.32 9.82
CA VAL A 229 1.61 -22.81 8.71
C VAL A 229 3.06 -23.28 8.81
N GLY A 230 3.48 -23.80 9.96
CA GLY A 230 4.81 -24.39 10.18
C GLY A 230 5.80 -23.41 10.74
#